data_33ba58290c03d85b9c7de8ab4cbbc9a0
#
_entry.id   33ba58290c03d85b9c7de8ab4cbbc9a0
#
_cell.length_a   1.000
_cell.length_b   1.000
_cell.length_c   1.000
_cell.angle_alpha   90.00
_cell.angle_beta   90.00
_cell.angle_gamma   90.00
#
_symmetry.space_group_name_H-M   'P 1'
#
loop_
_entity.id
_entity.type
_entity.pdbx_description
1 polymer ?
#
loop_
_entity_poly.entity_id
_entity_poly.type
_entity_poly.pdbx_seq_one_letter_code
_entity_poly.pdbx_strand_id
1 'polypeptide(L)'
;MVWLYDRYVVPWLLNCVCSASPIVHQRSKIVPDAKGRVLELGMGSGLNLPFYDRAKISSLEGLEPSEPLRRMAQATAAREGLPVEITPGRAEALPYPTGVFDTVVCTFTLCSVQDPAAALAEARRVLKPDGRLLFCEHGLAPDGGVVKWQRRIEPVWKAIAGGCHLTRPVAASIAAAGFRVERCATMYLPNTPHWAGWNEWGSAAPA
;
A
#
# COMPACT_ATOMS: atom_id res chain seq x y z
N MET A 1 -17.81 0.52 -22.04
CA MET A 1 -18.19 1.34 -20.88
C MET A 1 -17.27 1.07 -19.67
N VAL A 2 -17.00 -0.17 -19.30
CA VAL A 2 -16.09 -0.56 -18.18
C VAL A 2 -14.70 0.06 -18.32
N TRP A 3 -14.09 0.01 -19.50
CA TRP A 3 -12.75 0.55 -19.76
C TRP A 3 -12.61 2.07 -19.50
N LEU A 4 -13.61 2.87 -19.83
CA LEU A 4 -13.60 4.32 -19.54
C LEU A 4 -13.75 4.60 -18.05
N TYR A 5 -14.59 3.83 -17.36
CA TYR A 5 -14.78 3.90 -15.92
C TYR A 5 -13.46 3.62 -15.20
N ASP A 6 -12.81 2.49 -15.52
CA ASP A 6 -11.55 2.08 -14.89
C ASP A 6 -10.40 3.07 -15.17
N ARG A 7 -10.42 3.71 -16.35
CA ARG A 7 -9.37 4.64 -16.75
C ARG A 7 -9.50 6.04 -16.15
N TYR A 8 -10.73 6.53 -15.95
CA TYR A 8 -10.96 7.94 -15.57
C TYR A 8 -11.67 8.11 -14.22
N VAL A 9 -12.59 7.23 -13.88
CA VAL A 9 -13.41 7.38 -12.68
C VAL A 9 -12.73 6.70 -11.48
N VAL A 10 -12.27 5.45 -11.64
CA VAL A 10 -11.65 4.69 -10.55
C VAL A 10 -10.42 5.39 -9.98
N PRO A 11 -9.44 5.91 -10.78
CA PRO A 11 -8.28 6.61 -10.22
C PRO A 11 -8.66 7.86 -9.42
N TRP A 12 -9.63 8.62 -9.90
CA TRP A 12 -10.13 9.80 -9.18
C TRP A 12 -10.83 9.41 -7.87
N LEU A 13 -11.69 8.41 -7.90
CA LEU A 13 -12.42 7.91 -6.72
C LEU A 13 -11.44 7.36 -5.67
N LEU A 14 -10.47 6.53 -6.09
CA LEU A 14 -9.44 6.00 -5.21
C LEU A 14 -8.63 7.13 -4.57
N ASN A 15 -8.23 8.14 -5.35
CA ASN A 15 -7.54 9.30 -4.81
C ASN A 15 -8.39 10.03 -3.75
N CYS A 16 -9.68 10.27 -4.01
CA CYS A 16 -10.57 10.93 -3.04
C CYS A 16 -10.71 10.11 -1.75
N VAL A 17 -10.95 8.81 -1.86
CA VAL A 17 -11.11 7.93 -0.68
C VAL A 17 -9.80 7.82 0.09
N CYS A 18 -8.68 7.57 -0.59
CA CYS A 18 -7.36 7.40 0.05
C CYS A 18 -6.77 8.71 0.59
N SER A 19 -7.29 9.87 0.20
CA SER A 19 -6.92 11.18 0.77
C SER A 19 -7.78 11.61 1.95
N ALA A 20 -8.74 10.77 2.39
CA ALA A 20 -9.53 11.05 3.59
C ALA A 20 -8.62 11.16 4.83
N SER A 21 -8.89 12.14 5.70
CA SER A 21 -8.05 12.47 6.86
C SER A 21 -7.68 11.27 7.74
N PRO A 22 -8.58 10.31 8.08
CA PRO A 22 -8.22 9.14 8.87
C PRO A 22 -7.16 8.26 8.18
N ILE A 23 -7.25 8.09 6.84
CA ILE A 23 -6.33 7.28 6.04
C ILE A 23 -4.97 7.98 5.91
N VAL A 24 -4.97 9.28 5.64
CA VAL A 24 -3.75 10.10 5.57
C VAL A 24 -3.00 10.06 6.90
N HIS A 25 -3.71 10.14 8.03
CA HIS A 25 -3.09 10.00 9.35
C HIS A 25 -2.44 8.62 9.59
N GLN A 26 -2.96 7.52 9.01
CA GLN A 26 -2.29 6.22 9.13
C GLN A 26 -0.94 6.21 8.39
N ARG A 27 -0.86 6.84 7.22
CA ARG A 27 0.38 6.96 6.44
C ARG A 27 1.48 7.67 7.22
N SER A 28 1.16 8.73 7.96
CA SER A 28 2.12 9.48 8.78
C SER A 28 2.71 8.70 9.95
N LYS A 29 2.12 7.56 10.34
CA LYS A 29 2.63 6.70 11.41
C LYS A 29 3.74 5.75 10.96
N ILE A 30 3.86 5.49 9.66
CA ILE A 30 4.75 4.45 9.14
C ILE A 30 5.73 4.94 8.08
N VAL A 31 5.29 5.84 7.18
CA VAL A 31 6.13 6.32 6.08
C VAL A 31 7.40 7.04 6.56
N PRO A 32 7.41 7.83 7.66
CA PRO A 32 8.62 8.48 8.17
C PRO A 32 9.70 7.50 8.68
N ASP A 33 9.37 6.21 8.85
CA ASP A 33 10.33 5.18 9.26
C ASP A 33 11.14 4.63 8.06
N ALA A 34 10.76 4.99 6.82
CA ALA A 34 11.48 4.58 5.62
C ALA A 34 12.89 5.17 5.58
N LYS A 35 13.87 4.36 5.17
CA LYS A 35 15.29 4.76 5.12
C LYS A 35 16.04 4.12 3.96
N GLY A 36 17.17 4.74 3.58
CA GLY A 36 18.04 4.24 2.53
C GLY A 36 17.37 4.29 1.15
N ARG A 37 17.64 3.33 0.30
CA ARG A 37 16.98 3.16 -0.99
C ARG A 37 15.59 2.57 -0.79
N VAL A 38 14.56 3.32 -1.15
CA VAL A 38 13.15 3.00 -0.86
C VAL A 38 12.40 2.65 -2.14
N LEU A 39 11.63 1.56 -2.11
CA LEU A 39 10.62 1.23 -3.12
C LEU A 39 9.23 1.35 -2.52
N GLU A 40 8.35 2.13 -3.14
CA GLU A 40 6.93 2.18 -2.80
C GLU A 40 6.11 1.33 -3.78
N LEU A 41 5.41 0.31 -3.27
CA LEU A 41 4.51 -0.53 -4.05
C LEU A 41 3.12 0.13 -4.12
N GLY A 42 2.59 0.28 -5.33
CA GLY A 42 1.29 0.92 -5.55
C GLY A 42 1.30 2.38 -5.11
N MET A 43 2.22 3.18 -5.65
CA MET A 43 2.38 4.59 -5.28
C MET A 43 1.09 5.42 -5.43
N GLY A 44 0.17 4.99 -6.29
CA GLY A 44 -1.08 5.70 -6.52
C GLY A 44 -0.84 7.12 -7.02
N SER A 45 -1.50 8.08 -6.39
CA SER A 45 -1.36 9.51 -6.67
C SER A 45 -0.23 10.21 -5.87
N GLY A 46 0.62 9.44 -5.16
CA GLY A 46 1.73 9.98 -4.38
C GLY A 46 1.35 10.48 -3.00
N LEU A 47 0.30 9.89 -2.38
CA LEU A 47 -0.19 10.34 -1.06
C LEU A 47 0.78 10.09 0.10
N ASN A 48 1.80 9.26 -0.09
CA ASN A 48 2.88 9.06 0.88
C ASN A 48 3.99 10.12 0.79
N LEU A 49 4.14 10.77 -0.35
CA LEU A 49 5.28 11.66 -0.64
C LEU A 49 5.50 12.76 0.42
N PRO A 50 4.46 13.40 0.99
CA PRO A 50 4.64 14.41 2.04
C PRO A 50 5.20 13.86 3.36
N PHE A 51 5.19 12.53 3.57
CA PHE A 51 5.57 11.91 4.85
C PHE A 51 6.96 11.32 4.85
N TYR A 52 7.64 11.21 3.70
CA TYR A 52 9.01 10.73 3.66
C TYR A 52 9.97 11.71 4.33
N ASP A 53 10.77 11.20 5.26
CA ASP A 53 11.87 11.95 5.87
C ASP A 53 13.07 11.97 4.91
N ARG A 54 13.29 13.11 4.27
CA ARG A 54 14.34 13.29 3.25
C ARG A 54 15.76 13.10 3.81
N ALA A 55 15.94 13.28 5.12
CA ALA A 55 17.24 13.05 5.74
C ALA A 55 17.57 11.56 5.89
N LYS A 56 16.56 10.69 5.84
CA LYS A 56 16.73 9.24 6.00
C LYS A 56 16.79 8.47 4.69
N ILE A 57 16.16 8.98 3.63
CA ILE A 57 16.10 8.29 2.35
C ILE A 57 17.23 8.74 1.42
N SER A 58 17.89 7.81 0.75
CA SER A 58 18.91 8.09 -0.27
C SER A 58 18.33 8.18 -1.68
N SER A 59 17.30 7.39 -1.97
CA SER A 59 16.49 7.45 -3.20
C SER A 59 15.10 6.90 -2.95
N LEU A 60 14.14 7.36 -3.77
CA LEU A 60 12.76 6.89 -3.75
C LEU A 60 12.34 6.44 -5.15
N GLU A 61 11.90 5.21 -5.24
CA GLU A 61 11.35 4.62 -6.45
C GLU A 61 9.90 4.21 -6.17
N GLY A 62 9.01 4.43 -7.13
CA GLY A 62 7.60 4.08 -7.04
C GLY A 62 7.18 3.12 -8.15
N LEU A 63 6.34 2.15 -7.81
CA LEU A 63 5.70 1.27 -8.78
C LEU A 63 4.21 1.54 -8.82
N GLU A 64 3.66 1.82 -10.01
CA GLU A 64 2.22 2.08 -10.18
C GLU A 64 1.75 1.68 -11.58
N PRO A 65 0.81 0.75 -11.74
CA PRO A 65 0.33 0.31 -13.05
C PRO A 65 -0.53 1.37 -13.77
N SER A 66 -1.27 2.20 -13.03
CA SER A 66 -2.21 3.17 -13.60
C SER A 66 -1.50 4.42 -14.11
N GLU A 67 -1.55 4.67 -15.41
CA GLU A 67 -0.98 5.89 -16.00
C GLU A 67 -1.57 7.20 -15.42
N PRO A 68 -2.89 7.33 -15.24
CA PRO A 68 -3.45 8.53 -14.59
C PRO A 68 -2.92 8.76 -13.18
N LEU A 69 -2.79 7.71 -12.36
CA LEU A 69 -2.24 7.81 -11.00
C LEU A 69 -0.76 8.17 -11.02
N ARG A 70 0.05 7.60 -11.93
CA ARG A 70 1.46 7.99 -12.09
C ARG A 70 1.62 9.47 -12.43
N ARG A 71 0.78 10.02 -13.31
CA ARG A 71 0.80 11.47 -13.62
C ARG A 71 0.47 12.31 -12.38
N MET A 72 -0.50 11.88 -11.58
CA MET A 72 -0.83 12.56 -10.32
C MET A 72 0.34 12.48 -9.34
N ALA A 73 0.99 11.32 -9.21
CA ALA A 73 2.15 11.13 -8.35
C ALA A 73 3.33 12.00 -8.78
N GLN A 74 3.60 12.12 -10.09
CA GLN A 74 4.63 13.02 -10.63
C GLN A 74 4.33 14.49 -10.28
N ALA A 75 3.09 14.93 -10.42
CA ALA A 75 2.67 16.27 -10.04
C ALA A 75 2.81 16.50 -8.52
N THR A 76 2.48 15.51 -7.70
CA THR A 76 2.68 15.54 -6.25
C THR A 76 4.17 15.61 -5.91
N ALA A 77 5.01 14.79 -6.53
CA ALA A 77 6.46 14.80 -6.34
C ALA A 77 7.08 16.16 -6.66
N ALA A 78 6.67 16.76 -7.77
CA ALA A 78 7.12 18.10 -8.16
C ALA A 78 6.72 19.18 -7.14
N ARG A 79 5.47 19.12 -6.64
CA ARG A 79 4.97 20.05 -5.63
C ARG A 79 5.72 19.88 -4.29
N GLU A 80 5.98 18.66 -3.88
CA GLU A 80 6.75 18.36 -2.67
C GLU A 80 8.25 18.60 -2.85
N GLY A 81 8.75 18.79 -4.08
CA GLY A 81 10.18 18.90 -4.37
C GLY A 81 10.96 17.63 -3.98
N LEU A 82 10.33 16.45 -4.05
CA LEU A 82 10.92 15.15 -3.74
C LEU A 82 11.15 14.37 -5.04
N PRO A 83 12.41 14.18 -5.48
CA PRO A 83 12.70 13.38 -6.66
C PRO A 83 12.24 11.93 -6.45
N VAL A 84 11.45 11.41 -7.38
CA VAL A 84 10.99 10.02 -7.40
C VAL A 84 11.00 9.49 -8.82
N GLU A 85 11.51 8.29 -9.00
CA GLU A 85 11.40 7.53 -10.25
C GLU A 85 10.16 6.63 -10.16
N ILE A 86 9.18 6.83 -11.07
CA ILE A 86 7.91 6.08 -11.03
C ILE A 86 7.85 5.15 -12.25
N THR A 87 7.99 3.86 -12.00
CA THR A 87 7.99 2.80 -13.01
C THR A 87 6.58 2.24 -13.19
N PRO A 88 6.10 2.07 -14.45
CA PRO A 88 4.89 1.32 -14.71
C PRO A 88 5.12 -0.17 -14.42
N GLY A 89 4.27 -0.77 -13.58
CA GLY A 89 4.43 -2.18 -13.23
C GLY A 89 3.45 -2.64 -12.17
N ARG A 90 3.48 -3.93 -11.89
CA ARG A 90 2.63 -4.58 -10.88
C ARG A 90 3.50 -5.17 -9.78
N ALA A 91 3.00 -5.17 -8.56
CA ALA A 91 3.73 -5.64 -7.39
C ALA A 91 4.07 -7.14 -7.46
N GLU A 92 3.31 -7.91 -8.24
CA GLU A 92 3.51 -9.35 -8.46
C GLU A 92 4.71 -9.69 -9.38
N ALA A 93 5.30 -8.69 -10.06
CA ALA A 93 6.46 -8.87 -10.95
C ALA A 93 7.28 -7.57 -10.98
N LEU A 94 8.19 -7.43 -10.04
CA LEU A 94 8.99 -6.21 -9.87
C LEU A 94 10.18 -6.18 -10.84
N PRO A 95 10.35 -5.10 -11.63
CA PRO A 95 11.44 -4.98 -12.62
C PRO A 95 12.78 -4.58 -11.94
N TYR A 96 13.04 -5.10 -10.74
CA TYR A 96 14.22 -4.76 -9.95
C TYR A 96 15.03 -6.01 -9.61
N PRO A 97 16.37 -5.88 -9.48
CA PRO A 97 17.23 -6.96 -9.01
C PRO A 97 16.91 -7.38 -7.56
N THR A 98 17.36 -8.56 -7.18
CA THR A 98 17.29 -9.07 -5.81
C THR A 98 18.18 -8.24 -4.86
N GLY A 99 17.70 -7.93 -3.66
CA GLY A 99 18.51 -7.41 -2.57
C GLY A 99 19.02 -5.97 -2.76
N VAL A 100 18.25 -5.10 -3.41
CA VAL A 100 18.72 -3.73 -3.73
C VAL A 100 18.07 -2.64 -2.89
N PHE A 101 16.94 -2.91 -2.22
CA PHE A 101 16.23 -1.92 -1.42
C PHE A 101 16.47 -2.10 0.08
N ASP A 102 16.65 -1.00 0.77
CA ASP A 102 16.74 -0.96 2.24
C ASP A 102 15.33 -0.97 2.85
N THR A 103 14.36 -0.37 2.16
CA THR A 103 12.96 -0.31 2.60
C THR A 103 12.02 -0.55 1.42
N VAL A 104 11.01 -1.39 1.63
CA VAL A 104 9.81 -1.47 0.78
C VAL A 104 8.64 -0.91 1.57
N VAL A 105 7.91 0.04 0.99
CA VAL A 105 6.71 0.64 1.58
C VAL A 105 5.49 0.14 0.83
N CYS A 106 4.50 -0.36 1.57
CA CYS A 106 3.24 -0.85 1.02
C CYS A 106 2.07 -0.29 1.85
N THR A 107 1.31 0.63 1.26
CA THR A 107 0.19 1.26 1.97
C THR A 107 -1.07 1.24 1.12
N PHE A 108 -2.12 0.61 1.63
CA PHE A 108 -3.41 0.46 0.95
C PHE A 108 -3.30 -0.12 -0.47
N THR A 109 -2.37 -1.06 -0.63
CA THR A 109 -2.01 -1.71 -1.91
C THR A 109 -2.27 -3.21 -1.87
N LEU A 110 -1.86 -3.91 -0.80
CA LEU A 110 -2.08 -5.35 -0.67
C LEU A 110 -3.55 -5.75 -0.75
N CYS A 111 -4.44 -4.86 -0.35
CA CYS A 111 -5.87 -5.08 -0.47
C CYS A 111 -6.35 -5.16 -1.95
N SER A 112 -5.62 -4.55 -2.90
CA SER A 112 -6.05 -4.40 -4.30
C SER A 112 -5.24 -5.21 -5.31
N VAL A 113 -4.04 -5.70 -4.96
CA VAL A 113 -3.22 -6.56 -5.85
C VAL A 113 -3.97 -7.85 -6.18
N GLN A 114 -3.71 -8.44 -7.34
CA GLN A 114 -4.38 -9.68 -7.74
C GLN A 114 -3.90 -10.87 -6.92
N ASP A 115 -2.59 -11.01 -6.75
CA ASP A 115 -1.96 -12.05 -5.95
C ASP A 115 -1.07 -11.44 -4.85
N PRO A 116 -1.58 -11.31 -3.61
CA PRO A 116 -0.80 -10.76 -2.52
C PRO A 116 0.39 -11.64 -2.11
N ALA A 117 0.33 -12.96 -2.34
CA ALA A 117 1.45 -13.84 -2.04
C ALA A 117 2.62 -13.59 -3.01
N ALA A 118 2.34 -13.49 -4.30
CA ALA A 118 3.34 -13.13 -5.31
C ALA A 118 3.91 -11.73 -5.06
N ALA A 119 3.07 -10.73 -4.74
CA ALA A 119 3.52 -9.37 -4.44
C ALA A 119 4.44 -9.32 -3.20
N LEU A 120 4.12 -10.06 -2.16
CA LEU A 120 4.95 -10.15 -0.96
C LEU A 120 6.25 -10.93 -1.20
N ALA A 121 6.21 -12.00 -2.01
CA ALA A 121 7.42 -12.73 -2.42
C ALA A 121 8.39 -11.81 -3.20
N GLU A 122 7.88 -11.01 -4.12
CA GLU A 122 8.65 -10.02 -4.85
C GLU A 122 9.19 -8.91 -3.94
N ALA A 123 8.37 -8.39 -3.03
CA ALA A 123 8.81 -7.41 -2.02
C ALA A 123 9.99 -7.98 -1.19
N ARG A 124 9.89 -9.25 -0.77
CA ARG A 124 10.96 -9.94 -0.04
C ARG A 124 12.21 -10.13 -0.91
N ARG A 125 12.04 -10.50 -2.17
CA ARG A 125 13.16 -10.71 -3.11
C ARG A 125 13.97 -9.45 -3.33
N VAL A 126 13.33 -8.30 -3.51
CA VAL A 126 14.03 -7.04 -3.80
C VAL A 126 14.62 -6.36 -2.54
N LEU A 127 14.15 -6.74 -1.35
CA LEU A 127 14.72 -6.26 -0.09
C LEU A 127 16.11 -6.86 0.15
N LYS A 128 17.00 -6.04 0.72
CA LYS A 128 18.25 -6.51 1.32
C LYS A 128 17.97 -7.45 2.50
N PRO A 129 18.91 -8.31 2.89
CA PRO A 129 18.73 -9.21 4.04
C PRO A 129 18.37 -8.48 5.34
N ASP A 130 18.89 -7.27 5.55
CA ASP A 130 18.64 -6.39 6.70
C ASP A 130 17.60 -5.30 6.40
N GLY A 131 16.97 -5.38 5.22
CA GLY A 131 15.92 -4.46 4.78
C GLY A 131 14.60 -4.65 5.52
N ARG A 132 13.67 -3.73 5.33
CA ARG A 132 12.35 -3.75 6.00
C ARG A 132 11.20 -3.49 5.05
N LEU A 133 10.13 -4.25 5.25
CA LEU A 133 8.81 -3.95 4.74
C LEU A 133 8.08 -3.07 5.77
N LEU A 134 7.66 -1.89 5.35
CA LEU A 134 6.74 -1.03 6.09
C LEU A 134 5.35 -1.17 5.47
N PHE A 135 4.35 -1.50 6.27
CA PHE A 135 3.01 -1.72 5.78
C PHE A 135 1.95 -0.94 6.54
N CYS A 136 0.91 -0.53 5.83
CA CYS A 136 -0.29 0.09 6.40
C CYS A 136 -1.47 -0.25 5.49
N GLU A 137 -2.32 -1.16 5.93
CA GLU A 137 -3.37 -1.75 5.09
C GLU A 137 -4.67 -1.87 5.85
N HIS A 138 -5.79 -1.78 5.16
CA HIS A 138 -7.03 -2.27 5.72
C HIS A 138 -7.20 -3.77 5.42
N GLY A 139 -7.89 -4.48 6.29
CA GLY A 139 -7.99 -5.93 6.14
C GLY A 139 -9.12 -6.56 6.95
N LEU A 140 -8.99 -7.85 7.20
CA LEU A 140 -9.96 -8.65 7.93
C LEU A 140 -10.06 -8.19 9.39
N ALA A 141 -11.23 -7.73 9.79
CA ALA A 141 -11.50 -7.34 11.18
C ALA A 141 -11.47 -8.56 12.14
N PRO A 142 -11.14 -8.36 13.43
CA PRO A 142 -11.16 -9.44 14.42
C PRO A 142 -12.58 -9.83 14.85
N ASP A 143 -13.54 -8.92 14.73
CA ASP A 143 -14.90 -9.09 15.24
C ASP A 143 -15.76 -9.89 14.26
N GLY A 144 -16.27 -11.06 14.69
CA GLY A 144 -17.05 -11.96 13.84
C GLY A 144 -18.31 -11.30 13.24
N GLY A 145 -18.92 -10.36 13.94
CA GLY A 145 -20.04 -9.57 13.43
C GLY A 145 -19.63 -8.67 12.27
N VAL A 146 -18.48 -8.00 12.38
CA VAL A 146 -17.92 -7.15 11.34
C VAL A 146 -17.48 -7.97 10.13
N VAL A 147 -16.83 -9.13 10.36
CA VAL A 147 -16.41 -10.06 9.30
C VAL A 147 -17.59 -10.52 8.44
N LYS A 148 -18.75 -10.81 9.04
CA LYS A 148 -19.96 -11.16 8.29
C LYS A 148 -20.37 -10.04 7.33
N TRP A 149 -20.30 -8.79 7.77
CA TRP A 149 -20.57 -7.63 6.93
C TRP A 149 -19.51 -7.42 5.86
N GLN A 150 -18.21 -7.54 6.21
CA GLN A 150 -17.11 -7.47 5.25
C GLN A 150 -17.34 -8.46 4.09
N ARG A 151 -17.57 -9.74 4.39
CA ARG A 151 -17.81 -10.79 3.39
C ARG A 151 -19.04 -10.51 2.52
N ARG A 152 -20.10 -9.94 3.09
CA ARG A 152 -21.33 -9.62 2.37
C ARG A 152 -21.15 -8.44 1.41
N ILE A 153 -20.38 -7.44 1.82
CA ILE A 153 -20.17 -6.19 1.07
C ILE A 153 -19.04 -6.33 0.04
N GLU A 154 -18.04 -7.15 0.31
CA GLU A 154 -16.83 -7.28 -0.51
C GLU A 154 -17.08 -7.49 -2.01
N PRO A 155 -18.03 -8.30 -2.50
CA PRO A 155 -18.25 -8.44 -3.94
C PRO A 155 -18.61 -7.13 -4.64
N VAL A 156 -19.46 -6.32 -4.01
CA VAL A 156 -19.85 -4.99 -4.53
C VAL A 156 -18.70 -4.00 -4.36
N TRP A 157 -18.05 -4.03 -3.18
CA TRP A 157 -16.92 -3.16 -2.87
C TRP A 157 -15.77 -3.32 -3.88
N LYS A 158 -15.38 -4.54 -4.19
CA LYS A 158 -14.35 -4.83 -5.20
C LYS A 158 -14.66 -4.22 -6.56
N ALA A 159 -15.91 -4.25 -6.98
CA ALA A 159 -16.31 -3.74 -8.28
C ALA A 159 -16.20 -2.21 -8.37
N ILE A 160 -16.38 -1.49 -7.27
CA ILE A 160 -16.39 -0.02 -7.25
C ILE A 160 -15.09 0.58 -6.70
N ALA A 161 -14.33 -0.17 -5.88
CA ALA A 161 -13.14 0.30 -5.20
C ALA A 161 -11.83 -0.27 -5.80
N GLY A 162 -11.76 -0.39 -7.14
CA GLY A 162 -10.53 -0.76 -7.84
C GLY A 162 -9.97 -2.13 -7.46
N GLY A 163 -10.83 -3.12 -7.19
CA GLY A 163 -10.40 -4.48 -6.84
C GLY A 163 -10.06 -4.69 -5.35
N CYS A 164 -10.31 -3.69 -4.52
CA CYS A 164 -9.96 -3.72 -3.10
C CYS A 164 -10.75 -4.78 -2.32
N HIS A 165 -10.04 -5.66 -1.61
CA HIS A 165 -10.59 -6.70 -0.74
C HIS A 165 -10.66 -6.23 0.72
N LEU A 166 -11.78 -6.51 1.39
CA LEU A 166 -12.00 -6.16 2.80
C LEU A 166 -11.55 -7.27 3.76
N THR A 167 -11.38 -8.50 3.25
CA THR A 167 -11.22 -9.70 4.08
C THR A 167 -9.82 -10.30 4.03
N ARG A 168 -8.80 -9.56 3.60
CA ARG A 168 -7.41 -10.02 3.58
C ARG A 168 -6.79 -9.95 4.97
N PRO A 169 -6.24 -11.06 5.51
CA PRO A 169 -5.54 -11.06 6.80
C PRO A 169 -4.11 -10.55 6.58
N VAL A 170 -3.88 -9.25 6.76
CA VAL A 170 -2.64 -8.55 6.33
C VAL A 170 -1.40 -9.10 7.03
N ALA A 171 -1.33 -9.02 8.35
CA ALA A 171 -0.15 -9.47 9.11
C ALA A 171 0.12 -10.97 8.91
N ALA A 172 -0.94 -11.80 8.86
CA ALA A 172 -0.80 -13.22 8.61
C ALA A 172 -0.29 -13.52 7.19
N SER A 173 -0.74 -12.76 6.17
CA SER A 173 -0.24 -12.90 4.80
C SER A 173 1.24 -12.50 4.68
N ILE A 174 1.66 -11.44 5.37
CA ILE A 174 3.05 -11.00 5.45
C ILE A 174 3.93 -12.11 6.09
N ALA A 175 3.49 -12.68 7.22
CA ALA A 175 4.21 -13.76 7.89
C ALA A 175 4.29 -15.02 7.01
N ALA A 176 3.20 -15.40 6.33
CA ALA A 176 3.15 -16.55 5.43
C ALA A 176 4.09 -16.40 4.21
N ALA A 177 4.39 -15.16 3.80
CA ALA A 177 5.33 -14.87 2.71
C ALA A 177 6.83 -14.89 3.15
N GLY A 178 7.12 -15.34 4.37
CA GLY A 178 8.49 -15.48 4.89
C GLY A 178 9.06 -14.19 5.46
N PHE A 179 8.20 -13.32 5.99
CA PHE A 179 8.61 -12.18 6.81
C PHE A 179 8.41 -12.46 8.29
N ARG A 180 9.31 -11.96 9.12
CA ARG A 180 9.12 -11.85 10.56
C ARG A 180 8.48 -10.48 10.84
N VAL A 181 7.22 -10.46 11.27
CA VAL A 181 6.55 -9.23 11.69
C VAL A 181 7.18 -8.75 13.00
N GLU A 182 7.81 -7.57 12.97
CA GLU A 182 8.51 -6.98 14.12
C GLU A 182 7.59 -6.08 14.95
N ARG A 183 6.72 -5.33 14.26
CA ARG A 183 5.73 -4.45 14.87
C ARG A 183 4.43 -4.55 14.07
N CYS A 184 3.33 -4.72 14.78
CA CYS A 184 2.00 -4.63 14.19
C CYS A 184 1.05 -3.96 15.19
N ALA A 185 0.50 -2.83 14.81
CA ALA A 185 -0.54 -2.15 15.55
C ALA A 185 -1.83 -2.15 14.73
N THR A 186 -2.96 -2.09 15.41
CA THR A 186 -4.28 -2.23 14.79
C THR A 186 -5.26 -1.23 15.35
N MET A 187 -6.23 -0.82 14.56
CA MET A 187 -7.37 -0.01 15.03
C MET A 187 -8.52 -0.01 14.04
N TYR A 188 -9.70 0.35 14.52
CA TYR A 188 -10.76 0.86 13.67
C TYR A 188 -10.52 2.35 13.39
N LEU A 189 -10.54 2.74 12.13
CA LEU A 189 -10.39 4.15 11.73
C LEU A 189 -11.58 4.97 12.24
N PRO A 190 -11.36 6.13 12.86
CA PRO A 190 -12.43 6.99 13.33
C PRO A 190 -13.28 7.49 12.17
N ASN A 191 -14.56 7.68 12.42
CA ASN A 191 -15.55 8.17 11.44
C ASN A 191 -15.65 7.32 10.17
N THR A 192 -15.26 6.03 10.26
CA THR A 192 -15.33 5.08 9.13
C THR A 192 -16.25 3.92 9.53
N PRO A 193 -17.11 3.43 8.64
CA PRO A 193 -17.90 2.24 8.91
C PRO A 193 -17.00 1.07 9.34
N HIS A 194 -17.34 0.34 10.40
CA HIS A 194 -16.49 -0.72 10.96
C HIS A 194 -16.08 -1.77 9.92
N TRP A 195 -16.97 -2.09 8.96
CA TRP A 195 -16.66 -3.06 7.90
C TRP A 195 -15.56 -2.59 6.94
N ALA A 196 -15.28 -1.28 6.84
CA ALA A 196 -14.20 -0.70 6.02
C ALA A 196 -13.07 -0.11 6.87
N GLY A 197 -13.26 -0.01 8.20
CA GLY A 197 -12.40 0.76 9.08
C GLY A 197 -11.26 -0.02 9.72
N TRP A 198 -11.22 -1.35 9.67
CA TRP A 198 -10.14 -2.10 10.28
C TRP A 198 -8.83 -1.89 9.54
N ASN A 199 -7.81 -1.45 10.28
CA ASN A 199 -6.50 -1.11 9.74
C ASN A 199 -5.38 -1.76 10.56
N GLU A 200 -4.38 -2.29 9.86
CA GLU A 200 -3.17 -2.89 10.42
C GLU A 200 -1.96 -2.14 9.85
N TRP A 201 -1.01 -1.74 10.72
CA TRP A 201 0.22 -1.09 10.26
C TRP A 201 1.41 -1.51 11.10
N GLY A 202 2.58 -1.52 10.49
CA GLY A 202 3.79 -1.94 11.17
C GLY A 202 4.97 -2.15 10.27
N SER A 203 5.91 -2.96 10.77
CA SER A 203 7.13 -3.33 10.07
C SER A 203 7.39 -4.83 10.15
N ALA A 204 8.04 -5.34 9.10
CA ALA A 204 8.48 -6.72 9.02
C ALA A 204 9.84 -6.80 8.34
N ALA A 205 10.67 -7.77 8.74
CA ALA A 205 11.96 -8.08 8.13
C ALA A 205 11.92 -9.43 7.42
N PRO A 206 12.71 -9.65 6.35
CA PRO A 206 12.91 -10.98 5.79
C PRO A 206 13.32 -11.97 6.90
N ALA A 207 12.67 -13.17 6.91
CA ALA A 207 12.96 -14.22 7.88
C ALA A 207 14.04 -15.18 7.36
#